data_1f10ba88425ca755cb911d949e3e6dd7
#
_entry.id   1f10ba88425ca755cb911d949e3e6dd7
#
_cell.length_a   1.000
_cell.length_b   1.000
_cell.length_c   1.000
_cell.angle_alpha   90.00
_cell.angle_beta   90.00
_cell.angle_gamma   90.00
#
_symmetry.space_group_name_H-M   'P 1'
#
loop_
_entity.id
_entity.type
_entity.pdbx_description
1 polymer ?
#
loop_
_entity_poly.entity_id
_entity_poly.type
_entity_poly.pdbx_seq_one_letter_code
_entity_poly.pdbx_strand_id
1 'polypeptide(L)'
;GILGLYPEAEDDVGVGHLRPANLAFFESEDDSEALRGAGWLSQIAIPLYVGPEGEHWGWLIRGWLIPNGYDPIAVGRDASFVMLHTFYDLFSFPVVEIRPDGWFRFQYSSAGTVWAHQSHLNLGQMAMEVEPWEERFAEVSQIYFRNTGAVYALRSEPDSDRPLIASIGSDSFIEPIEVDGDWMRVRVSQPATGCELLPEARTDEGWMRWRTGQQGIRVWFPALGC
;
A
#
# COMPACT_ATOMS: atom_id res chain seq x y z
N GLY A 1 16.63 8.65 -4.47
CA GLY A 1 16.32 8.06 -3.15
C GLY A 1 14.88 7.61 -3.05
N ILE A 2 14.58 6.93 -1.98
CA ILE A 2 13.22 6.45 -1.66
C ILE A 2 12.76 7.17 -0.41
N LEU A 3 11.56 7.75 -0.47
CA LEU A 3 10.93 8.48 0.62
C LEU A 3 9.61 7.78 1.03
N GLY A 4 9.22 7.94 2.28
CA GLY A 4 7.93 7.45 2.78
C GLY A 4 7.86 5.94 2.98
N LEU A 5 8.93 5.31 3.41
CA LEU A 5 9.02 3.86 3.60
C LEU A 5 7.97 3.31 4.55
N TYR A 6 7.71 4.05 5.62
CA TYR A 6 6.71 3.71 6.65
C TYR A 6 5.76 4.89 6.80
N PRO A 7 4.50 4.77 6.32
CA PRO A 7 3.58 5.89 6.33
C PRO A 7 3.19 6.26 7.77
N GLU A 8 3.39 7.52 8.10
CA GLU A 8 2.89 8.11 9.35
C GLU A 8 1.39 8.40 9.27
N ALA A 9 0.81 8.83 10.37
CA ALA A 9 -0.65 9.02 10.47
C ALA A 9 -1.21 10.02 9.45
N GLU A 10 -0.44 11.03 9.07
CA GLU A 10 -0.85 12.12 8.18
C GLU A 10 -0.43 11.90 6.71
N ASP A 11 0.37 10.86 6.43
CA ASP A 11 0.82 10.59 5.07
C ASP A 11 -0.36 10.12 4.20
N ASP A 12 -0.46 10.66 2.99
CA ASP A 12 -1.38 10.15 1.99
C ASP A 12 -0.76 8.90 1.33
N VAL A 13 -1.41 7.76 1.53
CA VAL A 13 -0.99 6.48 0.95
C VAL A 13 -1.79 6.11 -0.30
N GLY A 14 -2.71 6.97 -0.72
CA GLY A 14 -3.59 6.73 -1.87
C GLY A 14 -4.65 5.66 -1.61
N VAL A 15 -5.15 5.09 -2.70
CA VAL A 15 -6.22 4.07 -2.71
C VAL A 15 -5.71 2.67 -2.98
N GLY A 16 -4.43 2.54 -3.28
CA GLY A 16 -3.75 1.28 -3.59
C GLY A 16 -2.29 1.51 -3.91
N HIS A 17 -1.65 0.52 -4.50
CA HIS A 17 -0.26 0.64 -4.93
C HIS A 17 0.01 -0.03 -6.28
N LEU A 18 1.05 0.46 -6.96
CA LEU A 18 1.61 -0.13 -8.16
C LEU A 18 2.82 -0.96 -7.76
N ARG A 19 2.78 -2.26 -7.99
CA ARG A 19 3.76 -3.24 -7.57
C ARG A 19 4.07 -4.29 -8.64
N PRO A 20 5.17 -5.03 -8.52
CA PRO A 20 5.34 -6.27 -9.28
C PRO A 20 4.18 -7.24 -9.05
N ALA A 21 3.70 -7.87 -10.13
CA ALA A 21 2.56 -8.77 -10.06
C ALA A 21 2.89 -10.06 -9.30
N ASN A 22 4.09 -10.61 -9.50
CA ASN A 22 4.54 -11.81 -8.81
C ASN A 22 5.37 -11.45 -7.57
N LEU A 23 4.78 -11.60 -6.39
CA LEU A 23 5.44 -11.34 -5.10
C LEU A 23 6.38 -12.46 -4.65
N ALA A 24 6.29 -13.66 -5.23
CA ALA A 24 7.14 -14.79 -4.84
C ALA A 24 8.65 -14.51 -5.04
N PHE A 25 9.01 -13.62 -5.95
CA PHE A 25 10.39 -13.16 -6.13
C PHE A 25 10.97 -12.42 -4.92
N PHE A 26 10.14 -11.91 -4.04
CA PHE A 26 10.54 -11.11 -2.88
C PHE A 26 10.49 -11.90 -1.58
N GLU A 27 9.97 -13.13 -1.60
CA GLU A 27 9.92 -14.05 -0.46
C GLU A 27 11.18 -14.92 -0.31
N SER A 28 11.91 -15.12 -1.40
CA SER A 28 13.11 -15.99 -1.44
C SER A 28 14.39 -15.21 -1.18
N GLU A 29 15.22 -15.69 -0.27
CA GLU A 29 16.53 -15.09 0.02
C GLU A 29 17.54 -15.26 -1.12
N ASP A 30 17.38 -16.23 -1.99
CA ASP A 30 18.43 -16.68 -2.91
C ASP A 30 18.42 -16.05 -4.32
N ASP A 31 17.27 -15.57 -4.82
CA ASP A 31 17.15 -15.27 -6.27
C ASP A 31 17.02 -13.78 -6.63
N SER A 32 16.95 -12.86 -5.69
CA SER A 32 16.45 -11.53 -6.02
C SER A 32 17.14 -10.32 -5.37
N GLU A 33 18.38 -10.44 -4.93
CA GLU A 33 19.07 -9.28 -4.32
C GLU A 33 19.05 -8.04 -5.24
N ALA A 34 19.16 -8.24 -6.55
CA ALA A 34 19.08 -7.15 -7.55
C ALA A 34 17.66 -6.54 -7.69
N LEU A 35 16.63 -7.26 -7.30
CA LEU A 35 15.22 -6.82 -7.40
C LEU A 35 14.69 -6.23 -6.09
N ARG A 36 15.36 -6.45 -4.98
CA ARG A 36 14.95 -6.02 -3.64
C ARG A 36 14.77 -4.51 -3.55
N GLY A 37 13.90 -4.12 -2.66
CA GLY A 37 13.54 -2.72 -2.46
C GLY A 37 12.87 -2.13 -3.70
N ALA A 38 13.55 -1.25 -4.40
CA ALA A 38 13.13 -0.67 -5.66
C ALA A 38 13.94 -1.18 -6.86
N GLY A 39 14.76 -2.21 -6.69
CA GLY A 39 15.60 -2.77 -7.76
C GLY A 39 14.79 -3.27 -8.96
N TRP A 40 13.58 -3.73 -8.73
CA TRP A 40 12.63 -4.15 -9.76
C TRP A 40 12.31 -3.07 -10.81
N LEU A 41 12.51 -1.80 -10.49
CA LEU A 41 12.37 -0.69 -11.46
C LEU A 41 13.24 -0.88 -12.70
N SER A 42 14.36 -1.58 -12.57
CA SER A 42 15.25 -1.90 -13.70
C SER A 42 14.61 -2.83 -14.75
N GLN A 43 13.54 -3.52 -14.39
CA GLN A 43 12.89 -4.55 -15.20
C GLN A 43 11.58 -4.10 -15.86
N ILE A 44 11.14 -2.87 -15.61
CA ILE A 44 9.83 -2.39 -16.07
C ILE A 44 9.93 -1.39 -17.23
N ALA A 45 8.83 -1.29 -17.96
CA ALA A 45 8.59 -0.25 -18.96
C ALA A 45 7.10 0.11 -18.94
N ILE A 46 6.78 1.32 -18.52
CA ILE A 46 5.41 1.82 -18.40
C ILE A 46 5.28 3.15 -19.16
N PRO A 47 4.43 3.23 -20.19
CA PRO A 47 4.12 4.49 -20.83
C PRO A 47 3.26 5.36 -19.92
N LEU A 48 3.57 6.64 -19.87
CA LEU A 48 2.98 7.62 -18.96
C LEU A 48 2.21 8.70 -19.75
N TYR A 49 1.13 9.18 -19.16
CA TYR A 49 0.20 10.09 -19.81
C TYR A 49 -0.13 11.28 -18.93
N VAL A 50 -0.51 12.40 -19.54
CA VAL A 50 -0.94 13.63 -18.83
C VAL A 50 -2.28 13.41 -18.13
N GLY A 51 -3.15 12.60 -18.70
CA GLY A 51 -4.46 12.26 -18.16
C GLY A 51 -5.02 11.00 -18.80
N PRO A 52 -6.20 10.54 -18.34
CA PRO A 52 -6.91 9.44 -19.00
C PRO A 52 -7.20 9.81 -20.45
N GLU A 53 -6.82 8.91 -21.39
CA GLU A 53 -6.92 9.16 -22.84
C GLU A 53 -6.18 10.44 -23.31
N GLY A 54 -5.28 10.96 -22.46
CA GLY A 54 -4.51 12.16 -22.72
C GLY A 54 -3.28 11.92 -23.59
N GLU A 55 -2.51 12.99 -23.80
CA GLU A 55 -1.25 12.89 -24.54
C GLU A 55 -0.23 12.01 -23.80
N HIS A 56 0.51 11.23 -24.55
CA HIS A 56 1.64 10.48 -24.05
C HIS A 56 2.72 11.44 -23.53
N TRP A 57 2.94 11.39 -22.21
CA TRP A 57 3.86 12.31 -21.53
C TRP A 57 5.30 11.83 -21.56
N GLY A 58 5.51 10.51 -21.43
CA GLY A 58 6.83 9.92 -21.35
C GLY A 58 6.80 8.46 -20.92
N TRP A 59 7.90 8.01 -20.34
CA TRP A 59 8.10 6.62 -19.92
C TRP A 59 8.70 6.55 -18.53
N LEU A 60 8.26 5.58 -17.73
CA LEU A 60 9.01 5.02 -16.63
C LEU A 60 9.63 3.71 -17.13
N ILE A 61 10.92 3.72 -17.41
CA ILE A 61 11.60 2.60 -18.03
C ILE A 61 12.99 2.37 -17.42
N ARG A 62 13.26 1.14 -16.99
CA ARG A 62 14.54 0.72 -16.42
C ARG A 62 15.03 1.63 -15.26
N GLY A 63 14.10 2.10 -14.43
CA GLY A 63 14.41 2.99 -13.32
C GLY A 63 14.59 4.47 -13.72
N TRP A 64 14.34 4.83 -14.97
CA TRP A 64 14.38 6.19 -15.47
C TRP A 64 12.99 6.73 -15.75
N LEU A 65 12.77 7.97 -15.38
CA LEU A 65 11.62 8.76 -15.79
C LEU A 65 12.05 9.61 -16.98
N ILE A 66 11.45 9.38 -18.14
CA ILE A 66 11.86 10.00 -19.41
C ILE A 66 10.67 10.74 -20.00
N PRO A 67 10.53 12.06 -19.75
CA PRO A 67 9.51 12.87 -20.42
C PRO A 67 9.79 13.00 -21.91
N ASN A 68 8.76 13.05 -22.75
CA ASN A 68 8.90 13.24 -24.19
C ASN A 68 9.57 14.57 -24.49
N GLY A 69 10.62 14.54 -25.32
CA GLY A 69 11.35 15.72 -25.76
C GLY A 69 12.30 16.33 -24.72
N TYR A 70 12.52 15.64 -23.61
CA TYR A 70 13.44 16.08 -22.55
C TYR A 70 14.50 15.02 -22.28
N ASP A 71 15.57 15.45 -21.63
CA ASP A 71 16.58 14.53 -21.12
C ASP A 71 16.00 13.60 -20.04
N PRO A 72 16.51 12.37 -19.93
CA PRO A 72 16.08 11.45 -18.90
C PRO A 72 16.30 12.05 -17.50
N ILE A 73 15.30 11.98 -16.66
CA ILE A 73 15.42 12.30 -15.25
C ILE A 73 15.86 11.01 -14.56
N ALA A 74 17.06 11.05 -13.96
CA ALA A 74 17.57 9.91 -13.22
C ALA A 74 16.70 9.62 -12.01
N VAL A 75 16.35 8.35 -11.85
CA VAL A 75 15.50 7.89 -10.76
C VAL A 75 16.26 6.82 -9.98
N GLY A 76 16.18 6.87 -8.66
CA GLY A 76 16.87 5.94 -7.79
C GLY A 76 18.18 6.48 -7.20
N ARG A 77 19.10 7.03 -7.97
CA ARG A 77 20.29 7.67 -7.43
C ARG A 77 20.13 9.17 -7.18
N ASP A 78 19.54 9.87 -8.13
CA ASP A 78 19.54 11.34 -8.20
C ASP A 78 18.15 11.95 -8.10
N ALA A 79 17.09 11.16 -8.27
CA ALA A 79 15.72 11.60 -8.03
C ALA A 79 15.11 10.87 -6.83
N SER A 80 14.27 11.58 -6.08
CA SER A 80 13.56 11.02 -4.94
C SER A 80 12.19 10.51 -5.37
N PHE A 81 12.03 9.19 -5.44
CA PHE A 81 10.71 8.59 -5.55
C PHE A 81 10.04 8.51 -4.18
N VAL A 82 8.74 8.77 -4.17
CA VAL A 82 7.89 8.44 -3.04
C VAL A 82 7.43 7.00 -3.24
N MET A 83 7.83 6.14 -2.33
CA MET A 83 7.47 4.72 -2.34
C MET A 83 7.15 4.25 -0.94
N LEU A 84 6.30 3.25 -0.83
CA LEU A 84 5.89 2.64 0.43
C LEU A 84 6.54 1.26 0.56
N HIS A 85 6.95 0.91 1.77
CA HIS A 85 7.37 -0.45 2.09
C HIS A 85 6.12 -1.30 2.28
N THR A 86 5.82 -2.19 1.33
CA THR A 86 4.52 -2.87 1.24
C THR A 86 4.60 -4.39 1.34
N PHE A 87 5.80 -4.97 1.23
CA PHE A 87 5.99 -6.41 1.33
C PHE A 87 7.47 -6.69 1.58
N TYR A 88 7.86 -7.65 2.40
CA TYR A 88 9.26 -7.97 2.74
C TYR A 88 10.26 -6.87 2.32
N ASP A 89 11.08 -7.13 1.29
CA ASP A 89 12.02 -6.18 0.70
C ASP A 89 11.45 -5.51 -0.56
N LEU A 90 10.19 -5.13 -0.57
CA LEU A 90 9.52 -4.49 -1.69
C LEU A 90 9.03 -3.09 -1.35
N PHE A 91 9.41 -2.13 -2.17
CA PHE A 91 8.83 -0.79 -2.20
C PHE A 91 7.93 -0.65 -3.43
N SER A 92 6.81 0.01 -3.27
CA SER A 92 5.82 0.22 -4.33
C SER A 92 5.35 1.67 -4.39
N PHE A 93 4.83 2.10 -5.54
CA PHE A 93 4.31 3.46 -5.69
C PHE A 93 2.89 3.58 -5.15
N PRO A 94 2.58 4.63 -4.37
CA PRO A 94 1.20 4.93 -4.02
C PRO A 94 0.37 5.24 -5.27
N VAL A 95 -0.79 4.62 -5.39
CA VAL A 95 -1.78 4.90 -6.42
C VAL A 95 -2.87 5.78 -5.80
N VAL A 96 -3.07 6.96 -6.35
CA VAL A 96 -3.98 7.96 -5.80
C VAL A 96 -5.36 7.93 -6.44
N GLU A 97 -5.50 7.29 -7.59
CA GLU A 97 -6.77 7.12 -8.27
C GLU A 97 -6.76 5.86 -9.13
N ILE A 98 -7.84 5.08 -9.08
CA ILE A 98 -8.08 3.90 -9.90
C ILE A 98 -9.45 4.08 -10.56
N ARG A 99 -9.51 3.95 -11.89
CA ARG A 99 -10.73 4.07 -12.68
C ARG A 99 -11.20 2.71 -13.20
N PRO A 100 -12.51 2.51 -13.36
CA PRO A 100 -13.05 1.25 -13.90
C PRO A 100 -12.63 0.95 -15.34
N ASP A 101 -12.24 1.96 -16.10
CA ASP A 101 -11.79 1.84 -17.50
C ASP A 101 -10.31 1.44 -17.64
N GLY A 102 -9.64 1.14 -16.52
CA GLY A 102 -8.26 0.68 -16.50
C GLY A 102 -7.22 1.80 -16.33
N TRP A 103 -7.62 3.06 -16.40
CA TRP A 103 -6.74 4.17 -16.09
C TRP A 103 -6.50 4.28 -14.60
N PHE A 104 -5.24 4.60 -14.22
CA PHE A 104 -4.88 4.89 -12.85
C PHE A 104 -3.83 5.99 -12.80
N ARG A 105 -3.79 6.69 -11.67
CA ARG A 105 -2.83 7.75 -11.41
C ARG A 105 -1.99 7.37 -10.18
N PHE A 106 -0.69 7.37 -10.33
CA PHE A 106 0.21 7.08 -9.23
C PHE A 106 1.15 8.25 -8.92
N GLN A 107 1.62 8.27 -7.69
CA GLN A 107 2.55 9.27 -7.20
C GLN A 107 3.97 8.74 -7.35
N TYR A 108 4.81 9.48 -8.05
CA TYR A 108 6.22 9.13 -8.22
C TYR A 108 7.17 10.02 -7.42
N SER A 109 6.73 11.22 -7.01
CA SER A 109 7.48 12.14 -6.16
C SER A 109 6.57 12.82 -5.16
N SER A 110 7.12 13.58 -4.21
CA SER A 110 6.33 14.32 -3.21
C SER A 110 5.30 15.28 -3.81
N ALA A 111 5.55 15.77 -5.03
CA ALA A 111 4.67 16.73 -5.72
C ALA A 111 4.20 16.24 -7.10
N GLY A 112 4.65 15.06 -7.54
CA GLY A 112 4.40 14.58 -8.90
C GLY A 112 3.53 13.34 -8.95
N THR A 113 2.45 13.42 -9.75
CA THR A 113 1.63 12.27 -10.12
C THR A 113 1.55 12.16 -11.64
N VAL A 114 1.29 10.96 -12.14
CA VAL A 114 1.20 10.68 -13.57
C VAL A 114 0.18 9.57 -13.81
N TRP A 115 -0.43 9.60 -15.00
CA TRP A 115 -1.39 8.59 -15.42
C TRP A 115 -0.72 7.46 -16.20
N ALA A 116 -1.23 6.25 -15.98
CA ALA A 116 -0.90 5.07 -16.77
C ALA A 116 -2.15 4.20 -16.94
N HIS A 117 -2.05 3.20 -17.80
CA HIS A 117 -3.16 2.28 -18.05
C HIS A 117 -2.77 0.84 -17.74
N GLN A 118 -3.67 0.09 -17.09
CA GLN A 118 -3.42 -1.28 -16.64
C GLN A 118 -3.03 -2.22 -17.78
N SER A 119 -3.55 -2.02 -19.01
CA SER A 119 -3.19 -2.84 -20.17
C SER A 119 -1.72 -2.72 -20.59
N HIS A 120 -0.99 -1.74 -20.11
CA HIS A 120 0.42 -1.50 -20.45
C HIS A 120 1.41 -1.90 -19.37
N LEU A 121 0.95 -2.63 -18.34
CA LEU A 121 1.78 -2.96 -17.17
C LEU A 121 2.72 -4.17 -17.37
N ASN A 122 2.69 -4.82 -18.52
CA ASN A 122 3.52 -5.98 -18.84
C ASN A 122 4.41 -5.78 -20.09
N LEU A 123 4.71 -4.54 -20.44
CA LEU A 123 5.57 -4.22 -21.56
C LEU A 123 7.07 -4.42 -21.27
N GLY A 124 7.45 -4.39 -19.99
CA GLY A 124 8.82 -4.67 -19.55
C GLY A 124 9.09 -6.16 -19.38
N GLN A 125 10.22 -6.48 -18.75
CA GLN A 125 10.58 -7.87 -18.40
C GLN A 125 9.83 -8.40 -17.19
N MET A 126 9.31 -7.49 -16.35
CA MET A 126 8.52 -7.80 -15.18
C MET A 126 7.11 -7.26 -15.36
N ALA A 127 6.11 -8.11 -15.17
CA ALA A 127 4.71 -7.69 -15.14
C ALA A 127 4.41 -6.93 -13.85
N MET A 128 3.64 -5.86 -13.99
CA MET A 128 3.20 -5.01 -12.88
C MET A 128 1.69 -5.12 -12.67
N GLU A 129 1.25 -4.72 -11.50
CA GLU A 129 -0.15 -4.77 -11.11
C GLU A 129 -0.50 -3.56 -10.25
N VAL A 130 -1.72 -3.08 -10.38
CA VAL A 130 -2.34 -2.12 -9.46
C VAL A 130 -3.19 -2.90 -8.48
N GLU A 131 -2.83 -2.87 -7.21
CA GLU A 131 -3.55 -3.54 -6.13
C GLU A 131 -4.23 -2.50 -5.23
N PRO A 132 -5.57 -2.48 -5.16
CA PRO A 132 -6.29 -1.67 -4.19
C PRO A 132 -5.94 -2.07 -2.76
N TRP A 133 -5.95 -1.11 -1.81
CA TRP A 133 -5.67 -1.42 -0.41
C TRP A 133 -6.66 -2.42 0.19
N GLU A 134 -7.89 -2.46 -0.27
CA GLU A 134 -8.88 -3.47 0.14
C GLU A 134 -8.37 -4.90 -0.09
N GLU A 135 -7.78 -5.15 -1.25
CA GLU A 135 -7.23 -6.46 -1.59
C GLU A 135 -5.98 -6.75 -0.75
N ARG A 136 -5.08 -5.77 -0.61
CA ARG A 136 -3.87 -5.93 0.20
C ARG A 136 -4.17 -6.22 1.66
N PHE A 137 -5.09 -5.47 2.28
CA PHE A 137 -5.47 -5.67 3.67
C PHE A 137 -6.20 -6.99 3.93
N ALA A 138 -6.87 -7.56 2.93
CA ALA A 138 -7.48 -8.88 3.04
C ALA A 138 -6.47 -10.04 3.13
N GLU A 139 -5.22 -9.80 2.71
CA GLU A 139 -4.15 -10.81 2.68
C GLU A 139 -3.09 -10.66 3.77
N VAL A 140 -3.03 -9.53 4.46
CA VAL A 140 -2.05 -9.33 5.53
C VAL A 140 -2.47 -10.06 6.81
N SER A 141 -1.51 -10.57 7.56
CA SER A 141 -1.76 -11.32 8.79
C SER A 141 -2.01 -10.44 10.01
N GLN A 142 -1.57 -9.18 9.96
CA GLN A 142 -1.66 -8.24 11.07
C GLN A 142 -1.75 -6.81 10.57
N ILE A 143 -2.46 -5.98 11.32
CA ILE A 143 -2.51 -4.53 11.13
C ILE A 143 -2.27 -3.80 12.44
N TYR A 144 -1.93 -2.52 12.33
CA TYR A 144 -1.82 -1.58 13.45
C TYR A 144 -2.43 -0.24 13.08
N PHE A 145 -2.79 0.57 14.08
CA PHE A 145 -3.27 1.92 13.81
C PHE A 145 -2.12 2.87 13.50
N ARG A 146 -2.27 3.65 12.43
CA ARG A 146 -1.31 4.69 12.06
C ARG A 146 -1.24 5.82 13.10
N ASN A 147 -2.37 6.16 13.71
CA ASN A 147 -2.42 7.08 14.84
C ASN A 147 -2.40 6.29 16.15
N THR A 148 -1.25 6.23 16.79
CA THR A 148 -1.03 5.47 18.03
C THR A 148 -1.74 6.06 19.26
N GLY A 149 -2.15 7.32 19.21
CA GLY A 149 -2.91 7.98 20.28
C GLY A 149 -4.43 7.83 20.15
N ALA A 150 -4.92 7.28 19.05
CA ALA A 150 -6.35 7.14 18.82
C ALA A 150 -6.91 5.84 19.40
N VAL A 151 -8.19 5.89 19.76
CA VAL A 151 -8.99 4.73 20.19
C VAL A 151 -10.14 4.57 19.21
N TYR A 152 -10.36 3.34 18.78
CA TYR A 152 -11.36 2.99 17.78
C TYR A 152 -12.40 2.01 18.36
N ALA A 153 -13.58 2.00 17.77
CA ALA A 153 -14.67 1.11 18.18
C ALA A 153 -14.62 -0.22 17.42
N LEU A 154 -14.66 -1.32 18.16
CA LEU A 154 -14.97 -2.64 17.64
C LEU A 154 -16.47 -2.89 17.83
N ARG A 155 -17.20 -3.20 16.75
CA ARG A 155 -18.65 -3.34 16.75
C ARG A 155 -19.09 -4.73 16.31
N SER A 156 -20.33 -5.09 16.64
CA SER A 156 -20.90 -6.39 16.28
C SER A 156 -21.20 -6.55 14.79
N GLU A 157 -21.42 -5.45 14.08
CA GLU A 157 -21.74 -5.40 12.65
C GLU A 157 -21.05 -4.19 12.00
N PRO A 158 -20.89 -4.16 10.64
CA PRO A 158 -20.23 -3.06 9.93
C PRO A 158 -21.11 -1.81 9.82
N ASP A 159 -21.53 -1.28 10.96
CA ASP A 159 -22.39 -0.12 11.09
C ASP A 159 -22.05 0.64 12.38
N SER A 160 -21.97 1.97 12.28
CA SER A 160 -21.61 2.85 13.39
C SER A 160 -22.64 2.86 14.53
N ASP A 161 -23.89 2.48 14.25
CA ASP A 161 -24.98 2.47 15.22
C ASP A 161 -25.13 1.12 15.95
N ARG A 162 -24.32 0.15 15.58
CA ARG A 162 -24.35 -1.18 16.20
C ARG A 162 -23.62 -1.22 17.55
N PRO A 163 -23.97 -2.21 18.39
CA PRO A 163 -23.38 -2.33 19.72
C PRO A 163 -21.85 -2.34 19.69
N LEU A 164 -21.25 -1.61 20.63
CA LEU A 164 -19.83 -1.62 20.92
C LEU A 164 -19.48 -2.94 21.62
N ILE A 165 -18.50 -3.67 21.07
CA ILE A 165 -17.92 -4.86 21.71
C ILE A 165 -16.76 -4.43 22.60
N ALA A 166 -15.81 -3.66 22.03
CA ALA A 166 -14.62 -3.21 22.71
C ALA A 166 -14.13 -1.88 22.14
N SER A 167 -13.31 -1.18 22.93
CA SER A 167 -12.45 -0.11 22.44
C SER A 167 -11.07 -0.68 22.16
N ILE A 168 -10.50 -0.36 21.02
CA ILE A 168 -9.22 -0.89 20.53
C ILE A 168 -8.26 0.25 20.18
N GLY A 169 -6.97 0.03 20.38
CA GLY A 169 -5.95 1.05 20.19
C GLY A 169 -4.57 0.47 19.95
N SER A 170 -3.54 1.21 20.30
CA SER A 170 -2.13 0.83 20.07
C SER A 170 -1.66 -0.38 20.88
N ASP A 171 -2.38 -0.74 21.93
CA ASP A 171 -2.15 -1.92 22.77
C ASP A 171 -2.91 -3.17 22.30
N SER A 172 -3.42 -3.14 21.07
CA SER A 172 -4.20 -4.23 20.50
C SER A 172 -3.40 -4.94 19.40
N PHE A 173 -3.38 -6.27 19.45
CA PHE A 173 -2.93 -7.12 18.36
C PHE A 173 -4.13 -7.44 17.46
N ILE A 174 -4.07 -7.04 16.19
CA ILE A 174 -5.22 -7.02 15.30
C ILE A 174 -4.93 -7.87 14.06
N GLU A 175 -5.76 -8.90 13.87
CA GLU A 175 -5.70 -9.82 12.72
C GLU A 175 -6.90 -9.57 11.81
N PRO A 176 -6.70 -9.14 10.56
CA PRO A 176 -7.78 -9.02 9.58
C PRO A 176 -8.39 -10.40 9.25
N ILE A 177 -9.71 -10.44 9.12
CA ILE A 177 -10.47 -11.63 8.71
C ILE A 177 -11.15 -11.38 7.37
N GLU A 178 -11.77 -10.22 7.21
CA GLU A 178 -12.58 -9.87 6.06
C GLU A 178 -12.61 -8.36 5.86
N VAL A 179 -12.64 -7.90 4.62
CA VAL A 179 -12.78 -6.48 4.27
C VAL A 179 -14.07 -6.31 3.48
N ASP A 180 -14.91 -5.38 3.92
CA ASP A 180 -16.17 -5.01 3.26
C ASP A 180 -16.30 -3.48 3.23
N GLY A 181 -15.98 -2.89 2.09
CA GLY A 181 -15.98 -1.45 1.90
C GLY A 181 -15.05 -0.73 2.89
N ASP A 182 -15.61 0.17 3.69
CA ASP A 182 -14.88 0.94 4.70
C ASP A 182 -14.70 0.19 6.03
N TRP A 183 -15.23 -1.01 6.12
CA TRP A 183 -15.21 -1.83 7.31
C TRP A 183 -14.31 -3.06 7.15
N MET A 184 -13.76 -3.49 8.27
CA MET A 184 -12.93 -4.67 8.36
C MET A 184 -13.39 -5.51 9.55
N ARG A 185 -13.66 -6.79 9.33
CA ARG A 185 -13.83 -7.74 10.41
C ARG A 185 -12.46 -8.21 10.87
N VAL A 186 -12.26 -8.12 12.16
CA VAL A 186 -10.96 -8.38 12.78
C VAL A 186 -11.10 -9.27 14.00
N ARG A 187 -10.04 -10.00 14.30
CA ARG A 187 -9.81 -10.60 15.61
C ARG A 187 -8.84 -9.73 16.37
N VAL A 188 -9.20 -9.31 17.56
CA VAL A 188 -8.43 -8.38 18.40
C VAL A 188 -8.07 -9.06 19.70
N SER A 189 -6.80 -9.15 19.99
CA SER A 189 -6.29 -9.60 21.29
C SER A 189 -5.61 -8.46 22.02
N GLN A 190 -6.04 -8.17 23.24
CA GLN A 190 -5.53 -7.04 24.03
C GLN A 190 -5.59 -7.34 25.53
N PRO A 191 -4.64 -6.83 26.37
CA PRO A 191 -3.52 -5.98 25.93
C PRO A 191 -2.38 -6.75 25.25
N ALA A 192 -1.68 -6.07 24.34
CA ALA A 192 -0.54 -6.58 23.62
C ALA A 192 0.58 -5.53 23.53
N THR A 193 1.81 -5.99 23.33
CA THR A 193 2.95 -5.11 23.03
C THR A 193 3.63 -5.62 21.76
N GLY A 194 3.46 -4.87 20.68
CA GLY A 194 3.89 -5.35 19.36
C GLY A 194 3.18 -6.65 18.98
N CYS A 195 3.96 -7.72 18.78
CA CYS A 195 3.45 -9.05 18.43
C CYS A 195 3.21 -9.98 19.64
N GLU A 196 3.48 -9.51 20.85
CA GLU A 196 3.37 -10.31 22.08
C GLU A 196 2.09 -9.97 22.85
N LEU A 197 1.28 -11.00 23.12
CA LEU A 197 0.14 -10.87 24.01
C LEU A 197 0.62 -10.79 25.45
N LEU A 198 0.11 -9.81 26.20
CA LEU A 198 0.41 -9.68 27.61
C LEU A 198 -0.44 -10.65 28.44
N PRO A 199 -0.04 -10.94 29.70
CA PRO A 199 -0.86 -11.72 30.62
C PRO A 199 -2.27 -11.15 30.71
N GLU A 200 -3.27 -12.04 30.78
CA GLU A 200 -4.69 -11.70 30.83
C GLU A 200 -5.27 -11.09 29.55
N ALA A 201 -4.55 -11.14 28.42
CA ALA A 201 -5.11 -10.71 27.14
C ALA A 201 -6.40 -11.47 26.82
N ARG A 202 -7.39 -10.73 26.35
CA ARG A 202 -8.66 -11.26 25.89
C ARG A 202 -8.77 -11.07 24.39
N THR A 203 -9.48 -11.97 23.75
CA THR A 203 -9.70 -11.93 22.30
C THR A 203 -11.18 -11.70 22.03
N ASP A 204 -11.45 -10.68 21.24
CA ASP A 204 -12.77 -10.35 20.72
C ASP A 204 -12.74 -10.36 19.19
N GLU A 205 -13.88 -10.60 18.58
CA GLU A 205 -14.05 -10.53 17.11
C GLU A 205 -15.18 -9.58 16.78
N GLY A 206 -14.98 -8.74 15.78
CA GLY A 206 -15.97 -7.75 15.37
C GLY A 206 -15.51 -6.91 14.19
N TRP A 207 -16.25 -5.85 13.94
CA TRP A 207 -16.05 -4.94 12.83
C TRP A 207 -15.48 -3.60 13.29
N MET A 208 -14.49 -3.11 12.57
CA MET A 208 -13.92 -1.78 12.76
C MET A 208 -13.87 -1.00 11.44
N ARG A 209 -13.93 0.32 11.51
CA ARG A 209 -13.64 1.16 10.35
C ARG A 209 -12.13 1.23 10.13
N TRP A 210 -11.66 0.72 9.00
CA TRP A 210 -10.27 0.79 8.64
C TRP A 210 -9.93 2.02 7.79
N ARG A 211 -10.93 2.63 7.14
CA ARG A 211 -10.77 3.90 6.41
C ARG A 211 -11.97 4.82 6.58
N THR A 212 -11.75 6.10 6.30
CA THR A 212 -12.80 7.13 6.20
C THR A 212 -12.74 7.70 4.79
N GLY A 213 -13.69 7.30 3.94
CA GLY A 213 -13.59 7.56 2.50
C GLY A 213 -12.39 6.84 1.86
N GLN A 214 -12.15 7.09 0.59
CA GLN A 214 -11.13 6.33 -0.17
C GLN A 214 -9.68 6.58 0.26
N GLN A 215 -9.38 7.75 0.81
CA GLN A 215 -8.01 8.16 1.12
C GLN A 215 -7.69 8.22 2.62
N GLY A 216 -8.70 8.14 3.47
CA GLY A 216 -8.54 8.27 4.92
C GLY A 216 -8.19 6.95 5.60
N ILE A 217 -7.13 6.26 5.20
CA ILE A 217 -6.72 4.97 5.76
C ILE A 217 -6.18 5.15 7.17
N ARG A 218 -6.75 4.44 8.14
CA ARG A 218 -6.45 4.53 9.58
C ARG A 218 -5.44 3.49 10.04
N VAL A 219 -5.29 2.42 9.27
CA VAL A 219 -4.47 1.27 9.62
C VAL A 219 -3.32 1.10 8.65
N TRP A 220 -2.29 0.39 9.07
CA TRP A 220 -1.22 -0.08 8.21
C TRP A 220 -0.81 -1.48 8.63
N PHE A 221 0.09 -2.07 7.91
CA PHE A 221 0.57 -3.42 8.16
C PHE A 221 2.10 -3.44 8.28
N PRO A 222 2.68 -4.30 9.13
CA PRO A 222 4.12 -4.50 9.14
C PRO A 222 4.51 -5.27 7.87
N ALA A 223 5.34 -4.66 7.02
CA ALA A 223 5.74 -5.28 5.76
C ALA A 223 6.54 -6.59 5.94
N LEU A 224 7.22 -6.71 7.08
CA LEU A 224 7.99 -7.90 7.45
C LEU A 224 7.19 -8.93 8.28
N GLY A 225 5.93 -8.61 8.59
CA GLY A 225 5.15 -9.42 9.52
C GLY A 225 5.62 -9.30 10.97
N CYS A 226 5.13 -10.17 11.79
CA CYS A 226 5.56 -10.33 13.18
C CYS A 226 6.68 -11.37 13.34
#